data_8c839f81c35089ff938d9af3d9703880
#
_entry.id   8c839f81c35089ff938d9af3d9703880
#
_cell.length_a   1.000
_cell.length_b   1.000
_cell.length_c   1.000
_cell.angle_alpha   90.00
_cell.angle_beta   90.00
_cell.angle_gamma   90.00
#
_symmetry.space_group_name_H-M   'P 1'
#
loop_
_entity.id
_entity.type
_entity.pdbx_description
1 polymer ?
#
loop_
_entity_poly.entity_id
_entity_poly.type
_entity_poly.pdbx_seq_one_letter_code
_entity_poly.pdbx_strand_id
1 'polypeptide(L)'
;MEESIDHLLLHPHWQEQSVKATSATFDDHKVILCGMADLSPDHLHGFLEGEQCQVLQRVKGHQGECFQQYALQLFEALQHMMKAGHKKQVLVQVVIPLQEEELYEGLWAILQTAHLENPHMIGQLIAVDAGESAKAVAEKLKENAASSLPGHIRYQNGRRNIAHWKILEAPPSHAALPWKKEGVYLITGGLGGLGLLFAKEIAQHAPQSTLILTGRSPLDQKKEADIQALTAMDIQVVYHQIDVTDRLAVKHLVDDTLKVYGQLHGVIHSAGIIRDNFIIKKSASQFHEVMAPKTLGLVNLDLACQACPLDFFIIFSSLAGGIGNVGQADYAGASAFMDAYARYRHRLVVAKKRHGRTISFNWPLWQDGGMHLDTETEAIMRKSTGMVAMETSRGMAAFYEGLASPYAQVMVIAGERGRFQEIHSRLHIQPAPKAEHTSVITAGPGQEGLRGKATDYIKRLLSVVLKLPADQIEADADFMTYGMDSVMVLKLTQQLEGFFGSLPKTLFFEYKTVDELTGYFLQHHREALTKVLGDSQPAPVSQPVGTEKRHKHSRRRRKEFRKAPSFSSSSSTPDIAIVGLAGR
;
A
#
# COMPACT_ATOMS: atom_id res chain seq x y z
N MET A 1 -3.25 -32.93 -3.06
CA MET A 1 -4.46 -32.21 -3.47
C MET A 1 -3.99 -30.85 -3.92
N GLU A 2 -4.19 -30.48 -5.16
CA GLU A 2 -3.94 -29.10 -5.60
C GLU A 2 -4.82 -28.18 -4.77
N GLU A 3 -4.20 -27.25 -4.05
CA GLU A 3 -4.91 -26.22 -3.29
C GLU A 3 -5.64 -25.33 -4.29
N SER A 4 -6.98 -25.36 -4.28
CA SER A 4 -7.78 -24.56 -5.19
C SER A 4 -7.57 -23.07 -4.88
N ILE A 5 -7.11 -22.32 -5.87
CA ILE A 5 -7.09 -20.85 -5.80
C ILE A 5 -8.52 -20.36 -5.92
N ASP A 6 -8.88 -19.38 -5.09
CA ASP A 6 -10.21 -18.78 -5.06
C ASP A 6 -10.13 -17.31 -4.65
N HIS A 7 -11.26 -16.62 -4.53
CA HIS A 7 -11.34 -15.27 -4.01
C HIS A 7 -12.21 -15.18 -2.74
N LEU A 8 -11.90 -14.18 -1.91
CA LEU A 8 -12.62 -13.87 -0.69
C LEU A 8 -13.01 -12.39 -0.72
N LEU A 9 -14.27 -12.10 -0.43
CA LEU A 9 -14.77 -10.74 -0.32
C LEU A 9 -14.95 -10.34 1.14
N LEU A 10 -14.53 -9.12 1.48
CA LEU A 10 -14.64 -8.55 2.81
C LEU A 10 -15.20 -7.13 2.73
N HIS A 11 -15.82 -6.69 3.82
CA HIS A 11 -16.29 -5.32 3.97
C HIS A 11 -15.81 -4.74 5.32
N PRO A 12 -15.65 -3.40 5.44
CA PRO A 12 -15.28 -2.77 6.69
C PRO A 12 -16.39 -2.93 7.72
N HIS A 13 -16.01 -3.20 8.97
CA HIS A 13 -16.90 -3.37 10.09
C HIS A 13 -16.31 -2.72 11.34
N TRP A 14 -17.16 -2.10 12.16
CA TRP A 14 -16.76 -1.53 13.43
C TRP A 14 -17.20 -2.44 14.58
N GLN A 15 -16.26 -2.80 15.44
CA GLN A 15 -16.50 -3.68 16.58
C GLN A 15 -16.20 -2.95 17.89
N GLU A 16 -17.14 -2.99 18.83
CA GLU A 16 -16.90 -2.47 20.18
C GLU A 16 -15.81 -3.31 20.87
N GLN A 17 -14.77 -2.64 21.34
CA GLN A 17 -13.64 -3.28 21.99
C GLN A 17 -12.99 -2.34 23.00
N SER A 18 -12.90 -2.78 24.27
CA SER A 18 -12.12 -2.09 25.29
C SER A 18 -10.60 -2.21 25.05
N VAL A 19 -9.85 -1.26 25.59
CA VAL A 19 -8.39 -1.32 25.53
C VAL A 19 -7.88 -2.48 26.37
N LYS A 20 -7.06 -3.34 25.75
CA LYS A 20 -6.24 -4.29 26.52
C LYS A 20 -4.96 -3.57 26.91
N ALA A 21 -4.88 -3.12 28.16
CA ALA A 21 -3.68 -2.48 28.68
C ALA A 21 -2.49 -3.44 28.58
N THR A 22 -1.40 -2.91 28.01
CA THR A 22 -0.08 -3.55 28.00
C THR A 22 0.84 -2.69 28.85
N SER A 23 1.97 -3.21 29.31
CA SER A 23 3.01 -2.43 29.97
C SER A 23 3.84 -1.64 28.94
N ALA A 24 3.18 -1.00 27.96
CA ALA A 24 3.84 -0.25 26.92
C ALA A 24 4.53 1.00 27.49
N THR A 25 5.79 1.17 27.14
CA THR A 25 6.55 2.41 27.41
C THR A 25 7.02 2.93 26.06
N PHE A 26 6.73 4.19 25.77
CA PHE A 26 7.16 4.85 24.54
C PHE A 26 8.32 5.79 24.83
N ASP A 27 9.30 5.88 23.93
CA ASP A 27 10.39 6.86 24.00
C ASP A 27 9.93 8.25 23.60
N ASP A 28 8.96 8.28 22.66
CA ASP A 28 8.35 9.51 22.18
C ASP A 28 6.85 9.27 21.97
N HIS A 29 6.05 10.29 22.27
CA HIS A 29 4.60 10.28 22.08
C HIS A 29 4.16 11.56 21.40
N LYS A 30 3.64 11.44 20.19
CA LYS A 30 3.19 12.57 19.38
C LYS A 30 1.69 12.52 19.16
N VAL A 31 1.02 13.60 19.53
CA VAL A 31 -0.39 13.84 19.27
C VAL A 31 -0.54 14.81 18.12
N ILE A 32 -1.30 14.43 17.09
CA ILE A 32 -1.53 15.22 15.89
C ILE A 32 -3.03 15.50 15.76
N LEU A 33 -3.42 16.78 15.84
CA LEU A 33 -4.80 17.21 15.65
C LEU A 33 -5.05 17.50 14.17
N CYS A 34 -6.06 16.87 13.59
CA CYS A 34 -6.42 17.02 12.19
C CYS A 34 -7.91 17.33 12.06
N GLY A 35 -8.27 18.50 11.53
CA GLY A 35 -9.67 18.92 11.36
C GLY A 35 -10.42 19.26 12.65
N MET A 36 -9.76 19.32 13.80
CA MET A 36 -10.34 19.63 15.11
C MET A 36 -10.34 21.14 15.34
N ALA A 37 -11.39 21.84 14.88
CA ALA A 37 -11.43 23.32 14.85
C ALA A 37 -11.39 23.95 16.26
N ASP A 38 -12.04 23.31 17.24
CA ASP A 38 -12.22 23.86 18.61
C ASP A 38 -11.17 23.31 19.60
N LEU A 39 -10.25 22.46 19.14
CA LEU A 39 -9.24 21.85 19.95
C LEU A 39 -7.84 22.30 19.51
N SER A 40 -7.07 22.89 20.43
CA SER A 40 -5.70 23.33 20.18
C SER A 40 -4.70 22.59 21.07
N PRO A 41 -3.40 22.59 20.73
CA PRO A 41 -2.34 22.06 21.60
C PRO A 41 -2.39 22.65 23.04
N ASP A 42 -2.63 23.96 23.16
CA ASP A 42 -2.70 24.63 24.45
C ASP A 42 -3.84 24.08 25.34
N HIS A 43 -4.96 23.72 24.73
CA HIS A 43 -6.10 23.11 25.44
C HIS A 43 -5.75 21.73 26.00
N LEU A 44 -4.88 20.97 25.32
CA LEU A 44 -4.46 19.62 25.73
C LEU A 44 -3.26 19.63 26.69
N HIS A 45 -2.42 20.68 26.63
CA HIS A 45 -1.17 20.74 27.38
C HIS A 45 -1.34 20.58 28.91
N GLY A 46 -2.48 21.01 29.47
CA GLY A 46 -2.79 20.83 30.89
C GLY A 46 -3.22 19.40 31.27
N PHE A 47 -3.45 18.53 30.32
CA PHE A 47 -3.93 17.16 30.53
C PHE A 47 -2.96 16.09 30.04
N LEU A 48 -2.04 16.44 29.13
CA LEU A 48 -1.04 15.55 28.55
C LEU A 48 0.35 16.03 29.02
N GLU A 49 1.04 15.22 29.82
CA GLU A 49 2.35 15.54 30.36
C GLU A 49 3.45 14.96 29.46
N GLY A 50 4.31 15.83 28.91
CA GLY A 50 5.49 15.41 28.12
C GLY A 50 5.22 15.05 26.67
N GLU A 51 3.95 15.03 26.23
CA GLU A 51 3.60 14.73 24.85
C GLU A 51 3.77 15.97 23.94
N GLN A 52 4.27 15.72 22.73
CA GLN A 52 4.34 16.74 21.69
C GLN A 52 3.01 16.82 20.95
N CYS A 53 2.33 17.97 20.99
CA CYS A 53 1.10 18.17 20.27
C CYS A 53 1.30 19.09 19.05
N GLN A 54 0.80 18.66 17.87
CA GLN A 54 0.88 19.38 16.61
C GLN A 54 -0.50 19.47 15.96
N VAL A 55 -0.78 20.58 15.25
CA VAL A 55 -2.00 20.72 14.43
C VAL A 55 -1.62 20.65 12.96
N LEU A 56 -2.30 19.79 12.20
CA LEU A 56 -2.18 19.81 10.74
C LEU A 56 -2.98 20.98 10.17
N GLN A 57 -2.34 21.75 9.31
CA GLN A 57 -2.91 22.95 8.74
C GLN A 57 -3.86 22.64 7.59
N ARG A 58 -5.10 23.18 7.67
CA ARG A 58 -6.09 23.05 6.61
C ARG A 58 -5.80 24.05 5.49
N VAL A 59 -5.93 23.60 4.24
CA VAL A 59 -5.96 24.50 3.07
C VAL A 59 -7.40 24.78 2.65
N LYS A 60 -7.61 25.91 1.95
CA LYS A 60 -8.88 26.21 1.28
C LYS A 60 -8.96 25.36 0.01
N GLY A 61 -10.03 24.58 -0.14
CA GLY A 61 -10.21 23.74 -1.30
C GLY A 61 -11.31 22.69 -1.10
N HIS A 62 -11.47 21.81 -2.09
CA HIS A 62 -12.37 20.67 -1.95
C HIS A 62 -11.71 19.53 -1.13
N GLN A 63 -12.48 18.48 -0.83
CA GLN A 63 -12.05 17.39 0.07
C GLN A 63 -10.70 16.75 -0.35
N GLY A 64 -10.48 16.55 -1.66
CA GLY A 64 -9.24 15.97 -2.16
C GLY A 64 -8.01 16.83 -1.89
N GLU A 65 -8.12 18.16 -2.07
CA GLU A 65 -7.03 19.10 -1.78
C GLU A 65 -6.71 19.15 -0.28
N CYS A 66 -7.75 19.24 0.55
CA CYS A 66 -7.60 19.23 2.00
C CYS A 66 -6.94 17.93 2.48
N PHE A 67 -7.41 16.79 1.98
CA PHE A 67 -6.83 15.49 2.35
C PHE A 67 -5.37 15.36 1.94
N GLN A 68 -5.02 15.75 0.70
CA GLN A 68 -3.61 15.70 0.26
C GLN A 68 -2.69 16.51 1.15
N GLN A 69 -3.13 17.70 1.56
CA GLN A 69 -2.33 18.54 2.46
C GLN A 69 -2.13 17.91 3.83
N TYR A 70 -3.19 17.33 4.41
CA TYR A 70 -3.08 16.61 5.68
C TYR A 70 -2.19 15.37 5.57
N ALA A 71 -2.37 14.60 4.49
CA ALA A 71 -1.57 13.41 4.22
C ALA A 71 -0.08 13.74 4.05
N LEU A 72 0.23 14.83 3.34
CA LEU A 72 1.61 15.28 3.16
C LEU A 72 2.25 15.70 4.48
N GLN A 73 1.54 16.51 5.29
CA GLN A 73 2.05 16.93 6.59
C GLN A 73 2.27 15.74 7.54
N LEU A 74 1.35 14.77 7.55
CA LEU A 74 1.53 13.54 8.32
C LEU A 74 2.73 12.73 7.81
N PHE A 75 2.86 12.57 6.50
CA PHE A 75 3.99 11.88 5.88
C PHE A 75 5.33 12.53 6.26
N GLU A 76 5.44 13.86 6.18
CA GLU A 76 6.66 14.59 6.55
C GLU A 76 6.98 14.43 8.04
N ALA A 77 5.97 14.45 8.92
CA ALA A 77 6.14 14.20 10.35
C ALA A 77 6.68 12.79 10.63
N LEU A 78 6.08 11.76 9.98
CA LEU A 78 6.54 10.37 10.09
C LEU A 78 7.95 10.18 9.54
N GLN A 79 8.24 10.80 8.38
CA GLN A 79 9.57 10.76 7.78
C GLN A 79 10.63 11.38 8.70
N HIS A 80 10.30 12.50 9.33
CA HIS A 80 11.20 13.15 10.29
C HIS A 80 11.49 12.25 11.49
N MET A 81 10.45 11.64 12.08
CA MET A 81 10.60 10.72 13.20
C MET A 81 11.43 9.47 12.82
N MET A 82 11.19 8.88 11.64
CA MET A 82 11.99 7.74 11.16
C MET A 82 13.47 8.10 10.95
N LYS A 83 13.76 9.30 10.44
CA LYS A 83 15.15 9.79 10.26
C LYS A 83 15.86 10.09 11.58
N ALA A 84 15.14 10.39 12.65
CA ALA A 84 15.72 10.62 13.97
C ALA A 84 16.26 9.33 14.64
N GLY A 85 15.89 8.16 14.14
CA GLY A 85 16.45 6.86 14.57
C GLY A 85 16.09 6.50 16.02
N HIS A 86 14.80 6.39 16.33
CA HIS A 86 14.34 6.00 17.67
C HIS A 86 14.71 4.54 17.98
N LYS A 87 15.31 4.31 19.16
CA LYS A 87 15.75 2.97 19.60
C LYS A 87 14.65 2.14 20.25
N LYS A 88 13.53 2.76 20.60
CA LYS A 88 12.36 2.16 21.21
C LYS A 88 11.09 2.57 20.48
N GLN A 89 9.94 2.18 21.04
CA GLN A 89 8.64 2.46 20.42
C GLN A 89 8.28 3.96 20.47
N VAL A 90 7.73 4.44 19.36
CA VAL A 90 7.18 5.80 19.20
C VAL A 90 5.69 5.67 18.97
N LEU A 91 4.89 6.38 19.77
CA LEU A 91 3.45 6.45 19.59
C LEU A 91 3.05 7.71 18.83
N VAL A 92 2.28 7.53 17.75
CA VAL A 92 1.69 8.63 16.97
C VAL A 92 0.18 8.50 17.00
N GLN A 93 -0.50 9.41 17.69
CA GLN A 93 -1.96 9.46 17.78
C GLN A 93 -2.47 10.61 16.93
N VAL A 94 -3.23 10.31 15.88
CA VAL A 94 -3.89 11.31 15.03
C VAL A 94 -5.34 11.40 15.43
N VAL A 95 -5.78 12.59 15.87
CA VAL A 95 -7.16 12.86 16.31
C VAL A 95 -7.93 13.54 15.19
N ILE A 96 -9.09 12.98 14.84
CA ILE A 96 -9.97 13.48 13.77
C ILE A 96 -11.40 13.66 14.28
N PRO A 97 -12.21 14.55 13.64
CA PRO A 97 -13.64 14.68 14.00
C PRO A 97 -14.45 13.49 13.48
N LEU A 98 -15.25 12.88 14.34
CA LEU A 98 -16.11 11.75 14.02
C LEU A 98 -17.15 12.08 12.94
N GLN A 99 -17.66 13.32 12.92
CA GLN A 99 -18.70 13.77 11.99
C GLN A 99 -18.24 13.81 10.53
N GLU A 100 -16.93 13.94 10.32
CA GLU A 100 -16.30 14.02 8.99
C GLU A 100 -15.24 12.93 8.81
N GLU A 101 -15.28 11.85 9.62
CA GLU A 101 -14.21 10.84 9.67
C GLU A 101 -13.87 10.30 8.28
N GLU A 102 -14.85 10.12 7.38
CA GLU A 102 -14.59 9.59 6.04
C GLU A 102 -13.68 10.49 5.19
N LEU A 103 -13.52 11.75 5.53
CA LEU A 103 -12.59 12.64 4.82
C LEU A 103 -11.14 12.49 5.28
N TYR A 104 -10.92 11.86 6.44
CA TYR A 104 -9.60 11.73 7.07
C TYR A 104 -9.12 10.29 7.22
N GLU A 105 -9.99 9.30 7.05
CA GLU A 105 -9.64 7.88 7.26
C GLU A 105 -8.44 7.41 6.44
N GLY A 106 -8.17 8.01 5.28
CA GLY A 106 -7.00 7.71 4.47
C GLY A 106 -5.67 7.90 5.21
N LEU A 107 -5.63 8.72 6.27
CA LEU A 107 -4.45 8.90 7.13
C LEU A 107 -4.09 7.60 7.87
N TRP A 108 -5.08 6.73 8.15
CA TRP A 108 -4.85 5.43 8.76
C TRP A 108 -3.92 4.56 7.91
N ALA A 109 -4.13 4.48 6.60
CA ALA A 109 -3.30 3.64 5.73
C ALA A 109 -1.84 4.13 5.65
N ILE A 110 -1.61 5.44 5.84
CA ILE A 110 -0.25 6.01 5.95
C ILE A 110 0.40 5.58 7.27
N LEU A 111 -0.32 5.69 8.41
CA LEU A 111 0.15 5.22 9.72
C LEU A 111 0.43 3.71 9.71
N GLN A 112 -0.45 2.94 9.10
CA GLN A 112 -0.31 1.50 8.98
C GLN A 112 0.91 1.12 8.13
N THR A 113 1.13 1.82 7.01
CA THR A 113 2.33 1.62 6.18
C THR A 113 3.60 2.00 6.96
N ALA A 114 3.58 3.09 7.73
CA ALA A 114 4.70 3.48 8.58
C ALA A 114 5.06 2.38 9.60
N HIS A 115 4.04 1.74 10.21
CA HIS A 115 4.24 0.59 11.10
C HIS A 115 4.81 -0.63 10.37
N LEU A 116 4.35 -0.91 9.15
CA LEU A 116 4.88 -2.01 8.33
C LEU A 116 6.35 -1.78 7.92
N GLU A 117 6.73 -0.53 7.66
CA GLU A 117 8.13 -0.18 7.35
C GLU A 117 9.01 -0.17 8.61
N ASN A 118 8.48 0.31 9.72
CA ASN A 118 9.16 0.32 11.02
C ASN A 118 8.20 -0.08 12.15
N PRO A 119 8.28 -1.33 12.66
CA PRO A 119 7.41 -1.82 13.74
C PRO A 119 7.51 -1.05 15.07
N HIS A 120 8.55 -0.24 15.25
CA HIS A 120 8.64 0.67 16.41
C HIS A 120 7.70 1.88 16.31
N MET A 121 7.19 2.19 15.11
CA MET A 121 6.22 3.26 14.88
C MET A 121 4.80 2.73 15.14
N ILE A 122 4.20 3.08 16.26
CA ILE A 122 2.82 2.71 16.60
C ILE A 122 1.88 3.84 16.22
N GLY A 123 1.09 3.64 15.17
CA GLY A 123 0.11 4.62 14.69
C GLY A 123 -1.29 4.34 15.23
N GLN A 124 -1.99 5.36 15.69
CA GLN A 124 -3.41 5.29 16.07
C GLN A 124 -4.17 6.45 15.43
N LEU A 125 -5.18 6.15 14.62
CA LEU A 125 -6.14 7.15 14.14
C LEU A 125 -7.38 7.10 15.03
N ILE A 126 -7.72 8.22 15.68
CA ILE A 126 -8.74 8.26 16.72
C ILE A 126 -9.80 9.31 16.34
N ALA A 127 -10.99 8.84 15.97
CA ALA A 127 -12.14 9.69 15.68
C ALA A 127 -12.92 9.96 16.98
N VAL A 128 -13.11 11.24 17.30
CA VAL A 128 -13.87 11.72 18.47
C VAL A 128 -14.91 12.75 18.05
N ASP A 129 -15.91 12.97 18.89
CA ASP A 129 -16.89 14.02 18.64
C ASP A 129 -16.19 15.39 18.58
N ALA A 130 -16.51 16.22 17.57
CA ALA A 130 -15.86 17.51 17.37
C ALA A 130 -16.10 18.50 18.53
N GLY A 131 -17.21 18.35 19.25
CA GLY A 131 -17.57 19.18 20.41
C GLY A 131 -17.08 18.65 21.74
N GLU A 132 -16.26 17.58 21.78
CA GLU A 132 -15.74 17.06 23.05
C GLU A 132 -14.76 18.01 23.75
N SER A 133 -14.80 18.04 25.07
CA SER A 133 -13.85 18.82 25.86
C SER A 133 -12.42 18.28 25.75
N ALA A 134 -11.43 19.16 25.84
CA ALA A 134 -10.02 18.78 25.81
C ALA A 134 -9.67 17.69 26.86
N LYS A 135 -10.29 17.75 28.04
CA LYS A 135 -10.14 16.76 29.10
C LYS A 135 -10.62 15.36 28.62
N ALA A 136 -11.82 15.29 28.02
CA ALA A 136 -12.39 14.02 27.56
C ALA A 136 -11.55 13.42 26.40
N VAL A 137 -11.04 14.27 25.49
CA VAL A 137 -10.12 13.84 24.43
C VAL A 137 -8.81 13.32 25.02
N ALA A 138 -8.21 14.03 25.98
CA ALA A 138 -6.97 13.59 26.64
C ALA A 138 -7.14 12.25 27.38
N GLU A 139 -8.28 12.01 28.04
CA GLU A 139 -8.57 10.75 28.69
C GLU A 139 -8.61 9.58 27.67
N LYS A 140 -9.21 9.79 26.49
CA LYS A 140 -9.25 8.81 25.39
C LYS A 140 -7.86 8.56 24.81
N LEU A 141 -7.04 9.60 24.66
CA LEU A 141 -5.65 9.46 24.21
C LEU A 141 -4.83 8.62 25.18
N LYS A 142 -4.93 8.90 26.49
CA LYS A 142 -4.26 8.12 27.54
C LYS A 142 -4.76 6.67 27.59
N GLU A 143 -6.07 6.46 27.46
CA GLU A 143 -6.65 5.11 27.37
C GLU A 143 -6.02 4.31 26.23
N ASN A 144 -5.94 4.90 25.02
CA ASN A 144 -5.38 4.22 23.87
C ASN A 144 -3.84 4.08 23.93
N ALA A 145 -3.14 5.00 24.57
CA ALA A 145 -1.69 4.91 24.82
C ALA A 145 -1.32 3.75 25.77
N ALA A 146 -2.26 3.23 26.57
CA ALA A 146 -2.02 2.03 27.36
C ALA A 146 -1.86 0.75 26.51
N SER A 147 -2.12 0.80 25.20
CA SER A 147 -1.93 -0.28 24.24
C SER A 147 -0.78 0.00 23.28
N SER A 148 0.14 -0.95 23.12
CA SER A 148 1.22 -0.91 22.11
C SER A 148 0.77 -1.36 20.72
N LEU A 149 -0.53 -1.32 20.43
CA LEU A 149 -1.08 -1.76 19.14
C LEU A 149 -1.44 -0.56 18.26
N PRO A 150 -1.15 -0.63 16.96
CA PRO A 150 -1.76 0.27 15.99
C PRO A 150 -3.29 0.16 16.04
N GLY A 151 -4.01 1.21 15.68
CA GLY A 151 -5.46 1.15 15.71
C GLY A 151 -6.15 2.23 14.89
N HIS A 152 -7.18 1.84 14.14
CA HIS A 152 -8.18 2.74 13.60
C HIS A 152 -9.40 2.70 14.53
N ILE A 153 -9.59 3.75 15.31
CA ILE A 153 -10.42 3.79 16.49
C ILE A 153 -11.46 4.91 16.31
N ARG A 154 -12.70 4.64 16.72
CA ARG A 154 -13.70 5.71 16.85
C ARG A 154 -14.46 5.61 18.16
N TYR A 155 -14.76 6.75 18.74
CA TYR A 155 -15.65 6.87 19.87
C TYR A 155 -17.03 7.34 19.39
N GLN A 156 -18.01 6.45 19.48
CA GLN A 156 -19.37 6.73 19.07
C GLN A 156 -20.34 6.42 20.22
N ASN A 157 -21.18 7.38 20.62
CA ASN A 157 -22.09 7.23 21.75
C ASN A 157 -21.38 6.78 23.05
N GLY A 158 -20.18 7.32 23.31
CA GLY A 158 -19.37 6.96 24.47
C GLY A 158 -18.69 5.59 24.42
N ARG A 159 -18.86 4.83 23.33
CA ARG A 159 -18.27 3.50 23.15
C ARG A 159 -17.08 3.55 22.21
N ARG A 160 -16.04 2.83 22.59
CA ARG A 160 -14.84 2.65 21.78
C ARG A 160 -15.04 1.53 20.78
N ASN A 161 -14.84 1.81 19.50
CA ASN A 161 -14.91 0.83 18.42
C ASN A 161 -13.59 0.80 17.66
N ILE A 162 -13.22 -0.38 17.16
CA ILE A 162 -12.06 -0.59 16.27
C ILE A 162 -12.55 -1.06 14.91
N ALA A 163 -11.91 -0.57 13.86
CA ALA A 163 -12.16 -1.02 12.50
C ALA A 163 -11.62 -2.43 12.27
N HIS A 164 -12.44 -3.28 11.68
CA HIS A 164 -12.13 -4.66 11.30
C HIS A 164 -12.62 -4.95 9.88
N TRP A 165 -12.14 -6.06 9.31
CA TRP A 165 -12.65 -6.62 8.07
C TRP A 165 -13.51 -7.83 8.37
N LYS A 166 -14.76 -7.83 7.88
CA LYS A 166 -15.69 -8.95 8.02
C LYS A 166 -15.89 -9.61 6.66
N ILE A 167 -15.90 -10.95 6.65
CA ILE A 167 -16.17 -11.74 5.45
C ILE A 167 -17.59 -11.41 4.95
N LEU A 168 -17.69 -11.12 3.66
CA LEU A 168 -18.96 -10.91 2.99
C LEU A 168 -19.68 -12.27 2.87
N GLU A 169 -20.88 -12.37 3.41
CA GLU A 169 -21.73 -13.53 3.16
C GLU A 169 -22.09 -13.58 1.66
N ALA A 170 -22.07 -14.78 1.08
CA ALA A 170 -22.25 -14.95 -0.34
C ALA A 170 -23.51 -14.20 -0.83
N PRO A 171 -23.39 -13.29 -1.80
CA PRO A 171 -24.53 -12.60 -2.37
C PRO A 171 -25.43 -13.59 -3.10
N PRO A 172 -26.73 -13.27 -3.32
CA PRO A 172 -27.60 -14.11 -4.11
C PRO A 172 -27.00 -14.36 -5.49
N SER A 173 -27.10 -15.60 -5.98
CA SER A 173 -26.37 -16.16 -7.14
C SER A 173 -26.60 -15.54 -8.51
N HIS A 174 -27.39 -14.47 -8.61
CA HIS A 174 -27.72 -13.80 -9.87
C HIS A 174 -27.72 -12.27 -9.71
N ALA A 175 -26.53 -11.67 -9.72
CA ALA A 175 -26.42 -10.22 -9.91
C ALA A 175 -26.76 -9.87 -11.36
N ALA A 176 -27.71 -8.95 -11.58
CA ALA A 176 -27.95 -8.40 -12.91
C ALA A 176 -26.69 -7.65 -13.39
N LEU A 177 -26.34 -7.83 -14.65
CA LEU A 177 -25.22 -7.08 -15.24
C LEU A 177 -25.54 -5.57 -15.18
N PRO A 178 -24.61 -4.72 -14.77
CA PRO A 178 -24.83 -3.28 -14.69
C PRO A 178 -24.78 -2.60 -16.06
N TRP A 179 -24.38 -3.35 -17.10
CA TRP A 179 -24.16 -2.86 -18.44
C TRP A 179 -25.45 -2.83 -19.24
N LYS A 180 -25.65 -1.75 -19.99
CA LYS A 180 -26.83 -1.55 -20.85
C LYS A 180 -26.42 -1.53 -22.31
N LYS A 181 -27.21 -2.16 -23.17
CA LYS A 181 -27.11 -1.93 -24.61
C LYS A 181 -27.19 -0.43 -24.89
N GLU A 182 -26.37 0.07 -25.82
CA GLU A 182 -26.29 1.50 -26.16
C GLU A 182 -25.89 2.40 -24.95
N GLY A 183 -25.31 1.80 -23.89
CA GLY A 183 -24.86 2.53 -22.72
C GLY A 183 -23.67 3.43 -23.00
N VAL A 184 -23.54 4.55 -22.29
CA VAL A 184 -22.40 5.48 -22.36
C VAL A 184 -21.63 5.39 -21.05
N TYR A 185 -20.34 5.03 -21.11
CA TYR A 185 -19.52 4.77 -19.94
C TYR A 185 -18.19 5.53 -20.02
N LEU A 186 -17.82 6.18 -18.94
CA LEU A 186 -16.54 6.87 -18.78
C LEU A 186 -15.60 6.02 -17.94
N ILE A 187 -14.42 5.68 -18.50
CA ILE A 187 -13.37 4.94 -17.79
C ILE A 187 -12.10 5.79 -17.77
N THR A 188 -11.71 6.27 -16.59
CA THR A 188 -10.43 6.96 -16.44
C THR A 188 -9.30 5.95 -16.31
N GLY A 189 -8.16 6.23 -16.95
CA GLY A 189 -7.12 5.22 -17.10
C GLY A 189 -7.55 4.05 -17.98
N GLY A 190 -8.49 4.28 -18.92
CA GLY A 190 -9.21 3.26 -19.66
C GLY A 190 -8.38 2.40 -20.61
N LEU A 191 -7.19 2.86 -21.02
CA LEU A 191 -6.20 2.07 -21.78
C LEU A 191 -5.04 1.59 -20.87
N GLY A 192 -5.16 1.70 -19.56
CA GLY A 192 -4.29 1.04 -18.57
C GLY A 192 -4.75 -0.38 -18.29
N GLY A 193 -3.99 -1.14 -17.50
CA GLY A 193 -4.25 -2.56 -17.23
C GLY A 193 -5.70 -2.88 -16.87
N LEU A 194 -6.15 -2.53 -15.66
CA LEU A 194 -7.54 -2.81 -15.23
C LEU A 194 -8.58 -2.06 -16.07
N GLY A 195 -8.32 -0.79 -16.43
CA GLY A 195 -9.25 -0.03 -17.26
C GLY A 195 -9.57 -0.71 -18.57
N LEU A 196 -8.56 -1.27 -19.24
CA LEU A 196 -8.73 -2.00 -20.50
C LEU A 196 -9.47 -3.35 -20.32
N LEU A 197 -9.21 -4.07 -19.21
CA LEU A 197 -9.95 -5.31 -18.92
C LEU A 197 -11.44 -5.03 -18.76
N PHE A 198 -11.80 -3.98 -18.02
CA PHE A 198 -13.20 -3.59 -17.84
C PHE A 198 -13.82 -2.97 -19.11
N ALA A 199 -13.03 -2.29 -19.96
CA ALA A 199 -13.48 -1.85 -21.27
C ALA A 199 -13.87 -3.07 -22.16
N LYS A 200 -13.06 -4.13 -22.14
CA LYS A 200 -13.37 -5.39 -22.84
C LYS A 200 -14.60 -6.09 -22.27
N GLU A 201 -14.74 -6.12 -20.94
CA GLU A 201 -15.90 -6.71 -20.26
C GLU A 201 -17.21 -6.00 -20.65
N ILE A 202 -17.19 -4.66 -20.68
CA ILE A 202 -18.36 -3.87 -21.14
C ILE A 202 -18.64 -4.19 -22.62
N ALA A 203 -17.61 -4.21 -23.47
CA ALA A 203 -17.78 -4.50 -24.90
C ALA A 203 -18.41 -5.88 -25.17
N GLN A 204 -18.08 -6.89 -24.37
CA GLN A 204 -18.64 -8.23 -24.47
C GLN A 204 -20.13 -8.32 -24.09
N HIS A 205 -20.56 -7.49 -23.12
CA HIS A 205 -21.87 -7.62 -22.52
C HIS A 205 -22.85 -6.48 -22.87
N ALA A 206 -22.37 -5.40 -23.47
CA ALA A 206 -23.17 -4.23 -23.84
C ALA A 206 -22.91 -3.81 -25.29
N PRO A 207 -23.44 -4.52 -26.28
CA PRO A 207 -23.26 -4.16 -27.69
C PRO A 207 -23.81 -2.77 -27.98
N GLN A 208 -23.21 -2.09 -28.97
CA GLN A 208 -23.55 -0.74 -29.39
C GLN A 208 -23.37 0.34 -28.30
N SER A 209 -22.64 0.01 -27.21
CA SER A 209 -22.28 0.99 -26.19
C SER A 209 -21.18 1.93 -26.67
N THR A 210 -21.06 3.08 -25.98
CA THR A 210 -19.98 4.03 -26.18
C THR A 210 -19.06 4.05 -24.96
N LEU A 211 -17.78 3.80 -25.18
CA LEU A 211 -16.75 3.91 -24.16
C LEU A 211 -15.95 5.20 -24.34
N ILE A 212 -15.98 6.06 -23.33
CA ILE A 212 -15.17 7.27 -23.23
C ILE A 212 -13.99 6.93 -22.34
N LEU A 213 -12.82 6.73 -22.95
CA LEU A 213 -11.61 6.34 -22.27
C LEU A 213 -10.71 7.57 -22.08
N THR A 214 -10.10 7.71 -20.92
CA THR A 214 -9.16 8.81 -20.69
C THR A 214 -7.81 8.32 -20.20
N GLY A 215 -6.77 9.12 -20.48
CA GLY A 215 -5.41 8.92 -19.99
C GLY A 215 -4.56 10.16 -20.24
N ARG A 216 -3.41 10.26 -19.53
CA ARG A 216 -2.49 11.42 -19.67
C ARG A 216 -1.60 11.33 -20.90
N SER A 217 -1.24 10.13 -21.31
CA SER A 217 -0.30 9.93 -22.43
C SER A 217 -1.03 9.95 -23.76
N PRO A 218 -0.37 10.43 -24.83
CA PRO A 218 -0.92 10.34 -26.18
C PRO A 218 -1.14 8.87 -26.60
N LEU A 219 -1.89 8.68 -27.69
CA LEU A 219 -2.01 7.39 -28.32
C LEU A 219 -0.66 6.96 -28.90
N ASP A 220 -0.32 5.71 -28.67
CA ASP A 220 0.79 4.99 -29.28
C ASP A 220 0.22 3.78 -30.05
N GLN A 221 1.06 3.09 -30.83
CA GLN A 221 0.62 1.95 -31.66
C GLN A 221 -0.12 0.86 -30.85
N LYS A 222 0.31 0.61 -29.60
CA LYS A 222 -0.34 -0.38 -28.73
C LYS A 222 -1.75 0.07 -28.36
N LYS A 223 -1.90 1.33 -27.92
CA LYS A 223 -3.22 1.88 -27.53
C LYS A 223 -4.16 1.99 -28.74
N GLU A 224 -3.65 2.34 -29.91
CA GLU A 224 -4.44 2.33 -31.16
C GLU A 224 -4.92 0.92 -31.50
N ALA A 225 -4.08 -0.10 -31.37
CA ALA A 225 -4.47 -1.49 -31.56
C ALA A 225 -5.52 -1.95 -30.53
N ASP A 226 -5.38 -1.55 -29.26
CA ASP A 226 -6.37 -1.85 -28.20
C ASP A 226 -7.73 -1.19 -28.51
N ILE A 227 -7.75 0.07 -29.01
CA ILE A 227 -8.98 0.76 -29.44
C ILE A 227 -9.60 0.03 -30.64
N GLN A 228 -8.80 -0.34 -31.63
CA GLN A 228 -9.28 -1.09 -32.80
C GLN A 228 -9.91 -2.43 -32.40
N ALA A 229 -9.26 -3.15 -31.48
CA ALA A 229 -9.78 -4.42 -30.96
C ALA A 229 -11.13 -4.25 -30.23
N LEU A 230 -11.28 -3.19 -29.43
CA LEU A 230 -12.56 -2.86 -28.78
C LEU A 230 -13.63 -2.47 -29.80
N THR A 231 -13.29 -1.62 -30.78
CA THR A 231 -14.23 -1.19 -31.84
C THR A 231 -14.72 -2.36 -32.67
N ALA A 232 -13.89 -3.39 -32.89
CA ALA A 232 -14.28 -4.61 -33.58
C ALA A 232 -15.35 -5.45 -32.83
N MET A 233 -15.63 -5.11 -31.55
CA MET A 233 -16.65 -5.77 -30.72
C MET A 233 -18.03 -5.07 -30.77
N ASP A 234 -18.33 -4.34 -31.82
CA ASP A 234 -19.60 -3.61 -32.03
C ASP A 234 -19.88 -2.53 -30.99
N ILE A 235 -18.82 -1.80 -30.55
CA ILE A 235 -18.92 -0.65 -29.66
C ILE A 235 -18.22 0.59 -30.24
N GLN A 236 -18.62 1.77 -29.81
CA GLN A 236 -17.92 3.02 -30.10
C GLN A 236 -16.88 3.29 -29.01
N VAL A 237 -15.65 3.64 -29.41
CA VAL A 237 -14.58 4.01 -28.47
C VAL A 237 -14.07 5.41 -28.81
N VAL A 238 -14.04 6.28 -27.81
CA VAL A 238 -13.48 7.64 -27.91
C VAL A 238 -12.41 7.80 -26.83
N TYR A 239 -11.21 8.17 -27.25
CA TYR A 239 -10.11 8.42 -26.32
C TYR A 239 -9.86 9.93 -26.15
N HIS A 240 -9.80 10.39 -24.90
CA HIS A 240 -9.43 11.75 -24.56
C HIS A 240 -8.13 11.77 -23.75
N GLN A 241 -7.13 12.48 -24.29
CA GLN A 241 -5.89 12.73 -23.55
C GLN A 241 -6.13 13.89 -22.57
N ILE A 242 -6.40 13.54 -21.31
CA ILE A 242 -6.60 14.52 -20.23
C ILE A 242 -5.90 14.07 -18.94
N ASP A 243 -5.56 15.03 -18.10
CA ASP A 243 -5.21 14.79 -16.71
C ASP A 243 -6.47 14.93 -15.84
N VAL A 244 -6.83 13.86 -15.14
CA VAL A 244 -8.02 13.86 -14.24
C VAL A 244 -7.87 14.82 -13.06
N THR A 245 -6.66 15.28 -12.77
CA THR A 245 -6.39 16.28 -11.72
C THR A 245 -6.75 17.69 -12.17
N ASP A 246 -6.88 17.94 -13.49
CA ASP A 246 -7.39 19.18 -14.02
C ASP A 246 -8.92 19.22 -13.96
N ARG A 247 -9.43 19.99 -12.99
CA ARG A 247 -10.87 20.13 -12.74
C ARG A 247 -11.65 20.67 -13.94
N LEU A 248 -11.06 21.60 -14.69
CA LEU A 248 -11.73 22.18 -15.87
C LEU A 248 -11.77 21.19 -17.03
N ALA A 249 -10.67 20.48 -17.29
CA ALA A 249 -10.63 19.45 -18.32
C ALA A 249 -11.64 18.32 -18.05
N VAL A 250 -11.74 17.86 -16.80
CA VAL A 250 -12.74 16.84 -16.40
C VAL A 250 -14.17 17.36 -16.55
N LYS A 251 -14.43 18.62 -16.17
CA LYS A 251 -15.75 19.22 -16.35
C LYS A 251 -16.14 19.31 -17.82
N HIS A 252 -15.25 19.81 -18.68
CA HIS A 252 -15.49 19.90 -20.13
C HIS A 252 -15.72 18.52 -20.73
N LEU A 253 -14.96 17.50 -20.34
CA LEU A 253 -15.15 16.13 -20.81
C LEU A 253 -16.58 15.63 -20.52
N VAL A 254 -17.08 15.83 -19.31
CA VAL A 254 -18.42 15.40 -18.92
C VAL A 254 -19.49 16.23 -19.65
N ASP A 255 -19.33 17.55 -19.73
CA ASP A 255 -20.25 18.44 -20.43
C ASP A 255 -20.35 18.08 -21.94
N ASP A 256 -19.22 17.84 -22.59
CA ASP A 256 -19.16 17.44 -24.00
C ASP A 256 -19.77 16.04 -24.21
N THR A 257 -19.51 15.11 -23.28
CA THR A 257 -20.16 13.78 -23.29
C THR A 257 -21.68 13.91 -23.28
N LEU A 258 -22.21 14.71 -22.35
CA LEU A 258 -23.65 14.92 -22.25
C LEU A 258 -24.22 15.62 -23.47
N LYS A 259 -23.49 16.56 -24.05
CA LYS A 259 -23.89 17.29 -25.27
C LYS A 259 -23.95 16.35 -26.49
N VAL A 260 -22.99 15.45 -26.64
CA VAL A 260 -22.90 14.56 -27.81
C VAL A 260 -23.84 13.35 -27.70
N TYR A 261 -23.88 12.74 -26.51
CA TYR A 261 -24.59 11.46 -26.30
C TYR A 261 -25.90 11.62 -25.50
N GLY A 262 -26.16 12.80 -24.97
CA GLY A 262 -27.38 13.10 -24.19
C GLY A 262 -27.36 12.56 -22.76
N GLN A 263 -26.50 11.59 -22.46
CA GLN A 263 -26.45 10.90 -21.17
C GLN A 263 -25.10 10.29 -20.87
N LEU A 264 -24.85 10.01 -19.58
CA LEU A 264 -23.74 9.22 -19.07
C LEU A 264 -24.32 8.21 -18.07
N HIS A 265 -24.14 6.91 -18.32
CA HIS A 265 -24.74 5.85 -17.52
C HIS A 265 -23.85 5.42 -16.36
N GLY A 266 -22.54 5.39 -16.57
CA GLY A 266 -21.64 4.92 -15.54
C GLY A 266 -20.24 5.50 -15.64
N VAL A 267 -19.58 5.58 -14.48
CA VAL A 267 -18.19 6.02 -14.34
C VAL A 267 -17.40 4.91 -13.67
N ILE A 268 -16.23 4.59 -14.22
CA ILE A 268 -15.21 3.74 -13.61
C ILE A 268 -13.95 4.58 -13.44
N HIS A 269 -13.57 4.86 -12.20
CA HIS A 269 -12.32 5.55 -11.89
C HIS A 269 -11.21 4.55 -11.64
N SER A 270 -10.35 4.34 -12.65
CA SER A 270 -9.20 3.42 -12.62
C SER A 270 -7.85 4.15 -12.81
N ALA A 271 -7.86 5.48 -12.91
CA ALA A 271 -6.64 6.25 -13.06
C ALA A 271 -5.79 6.21 -11.78
N GLY A 272 -4.51 5.87 -11.94
CA GLY A 272 -3.53 5.82 -10.85
C GLY A 272 -2.13 5.62 -11.40
N ILE A 273 -1.16 5.92 -10.58
CA ILE A 273 0.27 5.64 -10.81
C ILE A 273 0.90 5.16 -9.52
N ILE A 274 2.04 4.51 -9.62
CA ILE A 274 2.87 4.11 -8.48
C ILE A 274 4.27 4.73 -8.59
N ARG A 275 4.87 5.01 -7.43
CA ARG A 275 6.25 5.47 -7.26
C ARG A 275 6.78 4.87 -5.97
N ASP A 276 7.01 3.55 -6.01
CA ASP A 276 7.33 2.79 -4.81
C ASP A 276 8.65 3.23 -4.22
N ASN A 277 8.61 3.64 -2.96
CA ASN A 277 9.78 3.99 -2.17
C ASN A 277 9.39 4.05 -0.68
N PHE A 278 10.31 3.66 0.21
CA PHE A 278 10.09 3.78 1.65
C PHE A 278 9.81 5.23 2.07
N ILE A 279 9.03 5.41 3.13
CA ILE A 279 8.73 6.74 3.70
C ILE A 279 10.02 7.54 3.93
N ILE A 280 11.05 6.90 4.48
CA ILE A 280 12.33 7.55 4.79
C ILE A 280 13.05 8.11 3.56
N LYS A 281 12.83 7.56 2.37
CA LYS A 281 13.48 7.91 1.10
C LYS A 281 12.59 8.72 0.15
N LYS A 282 11.28 8.57 0.26
CA LYS A 282 10.30 9.18 -0.65
C LYS A 282 10.33 10.70 -0.57
N SER A 283 10.27 11.38 -1.71
CA SER A 283 10.14 12.83 -1.74
C SER A 283 8.68 13.29 -1.64
N ALA A 284 8.45 14.51 -1.17
CA ALA A 284 7.13 15.14 -1.15
C ALA A 284 6.50 15.23 -2.56
N SER A 285 7.32 15.45 -3.60
CA SER A 285 6.84 15.49 -4.99
C SER A 285 6.34 14.13 -5.46
N GLN A 286 7.09 13.03 -5.20
CA GLN A 286 6.64 11.67 -5.51
C GLN A 286 5.35 11.33 -4.78
N PHE A 287 5.27 11.70 -3.49
CA PHE A 287 4.09 11.48 -2.66
C PHE A 287 2.85 12.17 -3.27
N HIS A 288 2.98 13.45 -3.63
CA HIS A 288 1.90 14.22 -4.25
C HIS A 288 1.50 13.65 -5.63
N GLU A 289 2.47 13.28 -6.47
CA GLU A 289 2.22 12.75 -7.82
C GLU A 289 1.36 11.48 -7.79
N VAL A 290 1.62 10.57 -6.83
CA VAL A 290 0.87 9.32 -6.68
C VAL A 290 -0.54 9.58 -6.13
N MET A 291 -0.67 10.51 -5.18
CA MET A 291 -1.97 10.80 -4.58
C MET A 291 -2.92 11.52 -5.53
N ALA A 292 -2.43 12.46 -6.33
CA ALA A 292 -3.26 13.40 -7.08
C ALA A 292 -4.33 12.72 -7.98
N PRO A 293 -4.05 11.75 -8.84
CA PRO A 293 -5.07 11.14 -9.68
C PRO A 293 -6.17 10.43 -8.88
N LYS A 294 -5.83 9.83 -7.74
CA LYS A 294 -6.75 9.08 -6.88
C LYS A 294 -7.60 9.98 -5.97
N THR A 295 -7.06 11.12 -5.55
CA THR A 295 -7.76 12.05 -4.65
C THR A 295 -8.41 13.20 -5.39
N LEU A 296 -7.62 14.05 -6.08
CA LEU A 296 -8.15 15.17 -6.86
C LEU A 296 -8.98 14.67 -8.04
N GLY A 297 -8.47 13.66 -8.78
CA GLY A 297 -9.16 13.09 -9.92
C GLY A 297 -10.53 12.53 -9.57
N LEU A 298 -10.63 11.79 -8.46
CA LEU A 298 -11.91 11.26 -7.97
C LEU A 298 -12.91 12.37 -7.63
N VAL A 299 -12.48 13.38 -6.88
CA VAL A 299 -13.37 14.49 -6.47
C VAL A 299 -13.79 15.32 -7.68
N ASN A 300 -12.87 15.58 -8.62
CA ASN A 300 -13.19 16.30 -9.87
C ASN A 300 -14.25 15.56 -10.69
N LEU A 301 -14.13 14.23 -10.82
CA LEU A 301 -15.13 13.39 -11.50
C LEU A 301 -16.49 13.43 -10.80
N ASP A 302 -16.53 13.25 -9.48
CA ASP A 302 -17.80 13.31 -8.74
C ASP A 302 -18.49 14.67 -8.86
N LEU A 303 -17.71 15.77 -8.78
CA LEU A 303 -18.25 17.12 -8.95
C LEU A 303 -18.73 17.38 -10.38
N ALA A 304 -18.01 16.92 -11.40
CA ALA A 304 -18.44 17.06 -12.79
C ALA A 304 -19.71 16.26 -13.08
N CYS A 305 -19.85 15.07 -12.48
CA CYS A 305 -21.01 14.19 -12.66
C CYS A 305 -22.14 14.43 -11.66
N GLN A 306 -22.10 15.49 -10.83
CA GLN A 306 -23.04 15.64 -9.72
C GLN A 306 -24.53 15.64 -10.15
N ALA A 307 -24.85 16.17 -11.33
CA ALA A 307 -26.19 16.22 -11.89
C ALA A 307 -26.50 15.09 -12.87
N CYS A 308 -25.51 14.22 -13.19
CA CYS A 308 -25.70 13.12 -14.13
C CYS A 308 -26.54 12.01 -13.48
N PRO A 309 -27.61 11.52 -14.15
CA PRO A 309 -28.41 10.40 -13.64
C PRO A 309 -27.69 9.06 -13.85
N LEU A 310 -26.55 8.90 -13.20
CA LEU A 310 -25.73 7.70 -13.30
C LEU A 310 -26.46 6.46 -12.75
N ASP A 311 -26.22 5.30 -13.36
CA ASP A 311 -26.57 4.00 -12.80
C ASP A 311 -25.55 3.56 -11.72
N PHE A 312 -24.26 3.84 -11.98
CA PHE A 312 -23.17 3.50 -11.04
C PHE A 312 -21.99 4.48 -11.13
N PHE A 313 -21.25 4.53 -10.02
CA PHE A 313 -19.96 5.20 -9.89
C PHE A 313 -18.98 4.23 -9.18
N ILE A 314 -18.12 3.59 -9.95
CA ILE A 314 -17.21 2.54 -9.49
C ILE A 314 -15.80 3.11 -9.33
N ILE A 315 -15.14 2.74 -8.24
CA ILE A 315 -13.82 3.23 -7.86
C ILE A 315 -12.88 2.04 -7.72
N PHE A 316 -11.75 2.07 -8.42
CA PHE A 316 -10.71 1.04 -8.31
C PHE A 316 -9.63 1.46 -7.32
N SER A 317 -9.86 1.03 -6.09
CA SER A 317 -8.94 1.15 -4.98
C SER A 317 -7.94 -0.02 -4.97
N SER A 318 -7.28 -0.25 -3.86
CA SER A 318 -6.27 -1.30 -3.69
C SER A 318 -6.34 -1.92 -2.31
N LEU A 319 -5.90 -3.17 -2.17
CA LEU A 319 -5.63 -3.79 -0.87
C LEU A 319 -4.77 -2.89 0.02
N ALA A 320 -3.80 -2.19 -0.57
CA ALA A 320 -2.94 -1.25 0.16
C ALA A 320 -3.73 -0.19 0.94
N GLY A 321 -4.91 0.26 0.46
CA GLY A 321 -5.78 1.18 1.17
C GLY A 321 -6.36 0.60 2.46
N GLY A 322 -6.59 -0.72 2.48
CA GLY A 322 -7.18 -1.40 3.64
C GLY A 322 -6.18 -1.93 4.65
N ILE A 323 -4.98 -2.29 4.21
CA ILE A 323 -4.01 -3.01 5.04
C ILE A 323 -2.61 -2.38 5.07
N GLY A 324 -2.42 -1.22 4.41
CA GLY A 324 -1.10 -0.62 4.18
C GLY A 324 -0.27 -1.43 3.18
N ASN A 325 0.84 -0.89 2.73
CA ASN A 325 1.84 -1.63 1.96
C ASN A 325 3.21 -0.97 2.04
N VAL A 326 4.25 -1.76 2.30
CA VAL A 326 5.64 -1.27 2.40
C VAL A 326 6.04 -0.56 1.11
N GLY A 327 6.61 0.64 1.23
CA GLY A 327 7.04 1.45 0.09
C GLY A 327 5.92 2.22 -0.62
N GLN A 328 4.67 2.10 -0.17
CA GLN A 328 3.49 2.66 -0.84
C GLN A 328 2.62 3.54 0.07
N ALA A 329 3.19 4.29 0.98
CA ALA A 329 2.43 5.12 1.93
C ALA A 329 1.49 6.13 1.22
N ASP A 330 1.95 6.74 0.11
CA ASP A 330 1.16 7.60 -0.76
C ASP A 330 0.01 6.85 -1.44
N TYR A 331 0.33 5.72 -2.07
CA TYR A 331 -0.66 4.90 -2.77
C TYR A 331 -1.70 4.29 -1.83
N ALA A 332 -1.26 3.84 -0.64
CA ALA A 332 -2.13 3.33 0.41
C ALA A 332 -3.07 4.43 0.95
N GLY A 333 -2.52 5.60 1.30
CA GLY A 333 -3.29 6.74 1.77
C GLY A 333 -4.31 7.23 0.74
N ALA A 334 -3.90 7.34 -0.53
CA ALA A 334 -4.79 7.73 -1.63
C ALA A 334 -5.89 6.70 -1.89
N SER A 335 -5.57 5.41 -1.83
CA SER A 335 -6.55 4.33 -2.01
C SER A 335 -7.57 4.31 -0.86
N ALA A 336 -7.10 4.45 0.39
CA ALA A 336 -7.99 4.54 1.55
C ALA A 336 -8.88 5.79 1.53
N PHE A 337 -8.37 6.92 1.01
CA PHE A 337 -9.22 8.09 0.75
C PHE A 337 -10.34 7.78 -0.25
N MET A 338 -10.03 7.06 -1.35
CA MET A 338 -11.06 6.68 -2.32
C MET A 338 -12.14 5.79 -1.70
N ASP A 339 -11.74 4.85 -0.82
CA ASP A 339 -12.65 3.97 -0.09
C ASP A 339 -13.58 4.75 0.83
N ALA A 340 -13.03 5.67 1.59
CA ALA A 340 -13.77 6.55 2.47
C ALA A 340 -14.69 7.49 1.67
N TYR A 341 -14.20 8.05 0.55
CA TYR A 341 -15.00 8.88 -0.34
C TYR A 341 -16.16 8.12 -0.98
N ALA A 342 -16.01 6.84 -1.27
CA ALA A 342 -17.11 6.00 -1.76
C ALA A 342 -18.25 5.94 -0.75
N ARG A 343 -17.96 5.78 0.55
CA ARG A 343 -18.97 5.81 1.62
C ARG A 343 -19.60 7.20 1.77
N TYR A 344 -18.80 8.26 1.71
CA TYR A 344 -19.29 9.63 1.70
C TYR A 344 -20.24 9.88 0.51
N ARG A 345 -19.82 9.51 -0.72
CA ARG A 345 -20.65 9.65 -1.92
C ARG A 345 -21.93 8.82 -1.85
N HIS A 346 -21.86 7.61 -1.31
CA HIS A 346 -23.04 6.76 -1.07
C HIS A 346 -24.08 7.48 -0.19
N ARG A 347 -23.64 8.14 0.89
CA ARG A 347 -24.55 8.97 1.72
C ARG A 347 -25.19 10.11 0.92
N LEU A 348 -24.43 10.73 0.01
CA LEU A 348 -24.99 11.76 -0.88
C LEU A 348 -26.04 11.18 -1.85
N VAL A 349 -25.87 9.94 -2.31
CA VAL A 349 -26.87 9.23 -3.12
C VAL A 349 -28.14 8.97 -2.30
N VAL A 350 -28.00 8.46 -1.09
CA VAL A 350 -29.14 8.26 -0.15
C VAL A 350 -29.86 9.58 0.12
N ALA A 351 -29.11 10.68 0.28
CA ALA A 351 -29.65 12.03 0.46
C ALA A 351 -30.15 12.67 -0.85
N LYS A 352 -30.18 11.96 -1.98
CA LYS A 352 -30.59 12.44 -3.32
C LYS A 352 -29.78 13.64 -3.84
N LYS A 353 -28.55 13.80 -3.37
CA LYS A 353 -27.60 14.84 -3.84
C LYS A 353 -26.66 14.31 -4.91
N ARG A 354 -26.65 13.02 -5.16
CA ARG A 354 -25.94 12.31 -6.21
C ARG A 354 -26.80 11.18 -6.75
N HIS A 355 -26.39 10.62 -7.90
CA HIS A 355 -27.03 9.48 -8.53
C HIS A 355 -26.05 8.31 -8.68
N GLY A 356 -26.61 7.13 -8.91
CA GLY A 356 -25.88 5.91 -9.19
C GLY A 356 -25.30 5.23 -7.96
N ARG A 357 -25.31 3.91 -7.99
CA ARG A 357 -24.68 3.11 -6.95
C ARG A 357 -23.18 3.42 -6.88
N THR A 358 -22.70 3.78 -5.71
CA THR A 358 -21.29 4.04 -5.48
C THR A 358 -20.66 2.83 -4.79
N ILE A 359 -19.53 2.35 -5.33
CA ILE A 359 -18.74 1.27 -4.73
C ILE A 359 -17.26 1.43 -5.02
N SER A 360 -16.43 1.20 -4.01
CA SER A 360 -14.99 1.07 -4.12
C SER A 360 -14.58 -0.39 -3.96
N PHE A 361 -13.70 -0.85 -4.85
CA PHE A 361 -13.08 -2.16 -4.78
C PHE A 361 -11.62 -2.05 -4.37
N ASN A 362 -11.25 -2.62 -3.23
CA ASN A 362 -9.85 -2.78 -2.85
C ASN A 362 -9.29 -4.01 -3.57
N TRP A 363 -8.77 -3.78 -4.79
CA TRP A 363 -8.26 -4.86 -5.65
C TRP A 363 -6.91 -5.39 -5.17
N PRO A 364 -6.68 -6.72 -5.24
CA PRO A 364 -5.35 -7.32 -5.18
C PRO A 364 -4.57 -7.05 -6.46
N LEU A 365 -3.35 -7.57 -6.54
CA LEU A 365 -2.61 -7.66 -7.79
C LEU A 365 -3.39 -8.55 -8.78
N TRP A 366 -3.54 -8.11 -10.03
CA TRP A 366 -4.12 -8.89 -11.12
C TRP A 366 -3.03 -9.39 -12.06
N GLN A 367 -3.16 -10.62 -12.58
CA GLN A 367 -2.20 -11.19 -13.54
C GLN A 367 -2.09 -10.33 -14.80
N ASP A 368 -3.24 -9.87 -15.33
CA ASP A 368 -3.32 -9.05 -16.54
C ASP A 368 -3.52 -7.55 -16.24
N GLY A 369 -3.39 -7.14 -14.99
CA GLY A 369 -3.73 -5.80 -14.50
C GLY A 369 -2.70 -4.70 -14.80
N GLY A 370 -1.61 -5.03 -15.49
CA GLY A 370 -0.55 -4.09 -15.88
C GLY A 370 0.54 -3.85 -14.84
N MET A 371 0.32 -4.20 -13.58
CA MET A 371 1.35 -4.31 -12.55
C MET A 371 1.85 -5.76 -12.49
N HIS A 372 3.16 -5.97 -12.46
CA HIS A 372 3.75 -7.30 -12.43
C HIS A 372 4.77 -7.42 -11.30
N LEU A 373 4.81 -8.59 -10.67
CA LEU A 373 5.87 -9.00 -9.78
C LEU A 373 6.82 -9.95 -10.54
N ASP A 374 8.07 -9.98 -10.16
CA ASP A 374 8.95 -11.06 -10.60
C ASP A 374 8.53 -12.40 -9.95
N THR A 375 8.83 -13.51 -10.62
CA THR A 375 8.41 -14.86 -10.21
C THR A 375 8.88 -15.21 -8.79
N GLU A 376 10.04 -14.70 -8.36
CA GLU A 376 10.58 -14.96 -7.02
C GLU A 376 9.74 -14.22 -5.96
N THR A 377 9.43 -12.94 -6.20
CA THR A 377 8.60 -12.12 -5.31
C THR A 377 7.17 -12.67 -5.22
N GLU A 378 6.59 -13.15 -6.32
CA GLU A 378 5.29 -13.79 -6.34
C GLU A 378 5.27 -15.11 -5.53
N ALA A 379 6.31 -15.94 -5.67
CA ALA A 379 6.46 -17.17 -4.88
C ALA A 379 6.61 -16.87 -3.38
N ILE A 380 7.35 -15.82 -3.02
CA ILE A 380 7.48 -15.34 -1.63
C ILE A 380 6.13 -14.88 -1.09
N MET A 381 5.39 -14.06 -1.83
CA MET A 381 4.05 -13.59 -1.46
C MET A 381 3.13 -14.78 -1.20
N ARG A 382 3.04 -15.73 -2.12
CA ARG A 382 2.23 -16.94 -1.98
C ARG A 382 2.61 -17.73 -0.74
N LYS A 383 3.89 -18.00 -0.55
CA LYS A 383 4.38 -18.78 0.61
C LYS A 383 4.09 -18.09 1.94
N SER A 384 4.35 -16.79 2.04
CA SER A 384 4.23 -16.04 3.30
C SER A 384 2.79 -15.69 3.66
N THR A 385 1.96 -15.35 2.67
CA THR A 385 0.61 -14.85 2.91
C THR A 385 -0.50 -15.80 2.46
N GLY A 386 -0.23 -16.74 1.55
CA GLY A 386 -1.25 -17.54 0.85
C GLY A 386 -1.95 -16.78 -0.29
N MET A 387 -1.58 -15.52 -0.53
CA MET A 387 -2.18 -14.69 -1.58
C MET A 387 -1.47 -14.91 -2.91
N VAL A 388 -2.21 -14.75 -4.00
CA VAL A 388 -1.72 -14.88 -5.37
C VAL A 388 -2.23 -13.71 -6.23
N ALA A 389 -1.60 -13.51 -7.41
CA ALA A 389 -2.15 -12.59 -8.39
C ALA A 389 -3.51 -13.10 -8.91
N MET A 390 -4.49 -12.21 -8.99
CA MET A 390 -5.88 -12.50 -9.39
C MET A 390 -5.98 -12.80 -10.86
N GLU A 391 -6.56 -13.92 -11.22
CA GLU A 391 -6.95 -14.23 -12.60
C GLU A 391 -8.11 -13.33 -13.05
N THR A 392 -8.11 -12.91 -14.33
CA THR A 392 -9.13 -12.00 -14.87
C THR A 392 -10.55 -12.54 -14.69
N SER A 393 -10.78 -13.82 -14.94
CA SER A 393 -12.10 -14.46 -14.79
C SER A 393 -12.64 -14.39 -13.35
N ARG A 394 -11.76 -14.64 -12.36
CA ARG A 394 -12.10 -14.56 -10.94
C ARG A 394 -12.32 -13.13 -10.49
N GLY A 395 -11.52 -12.20 -11.01
CA GLY A 395 -11.68 -10.79 -10.74
C GLY A 395 -13.02 -10.24 -11.22
N MET A 396 -13.47 -10.68 -12.41
CA MET A 396 -14.81 -10.33 -12.91
C MET A 396 -15.92 -10.94 -12.07
N ALA A 397 -15.79 -12.20 -11.64
CA ALA A 397 -16.75 -12.81 -10.72
C ALA A 397 -16.83 -12.02 -9.40
N ALA A 398 -15.69 -11.71 -8.76
CA ALA A 398 -15.62 -10.90 -7.54
C ALA A 398 -16.21 -9.49 -7.73
N PHE A 399 -16.04 -8.89 -8.91
CA PHE A 399 -16.66 -7.61 -9.25
C PHE A 399 -18.19 -7.67 -9.22
N TYR A 400 -18.79 -8.65 -9.89
CA TYR A 400 -20.25 -8.80 -9.90
C TYR A 400 -20.81 -9.16 -8.54
N GLU A 401 -20.14 -10.03 -7.78
CA GLU A 401 -20.50 -10.34 -6.41
C GLU A 401 -20.45 -9.10 -5.50
N GLY A 402 -19.38 -8.30 -5.60
CA GLY A 402 -19.24 -7.04 -4.87
C GLY A 402 -20.32 -6.03 -5.26
N LEU A 403 -20.66 -5.92 -6.55
CA LEU A 403 -21.78 -5.08 -7.01
C LEU A 403 -23.14 -5.55 -6.45
N ALA A 404 -23.36 -6.82 -6.25
CA ALA A 404 -24.58 -7.35 -5.65
C ALA A 404 -24.67 -7.10 -4.15
N SER A 405 -23.54 -6.81 -3.48
CA SER A 405 -23.50 -6.56 -2.04
C SER A 405 -24.11 -5.21 -1.67
N PRO A 406 -24.58 -4.97 -0.45
CA PRO A 406 -25.12 -3.66 -0.04
C PRO A 406 -24.03 -2.63 0.32
N TYR A 407 -22.76 -3.01 0.32
CA TYR A 407 -21.67 -2.19 0.83
C TYR A 407 -21.11 -1.23 -0.22
N ALA A 408 -20.68 -0.04 0.22
CA ALA A 408 -20.01 0.94 -0.63
C ALA A 408 -18.50 0.71 -0.76
N GLN A 409 -17.97 -0.28 -0.03
CA GLN A 409 -16.56 -0.69 -0.10
C GLN A 409 -16.48 -2.20 0.04
N VAL A 410 -15.73 -2.85 -0.86
CA VAL A 410 -15.48 -4.29 -0.86
C VAL A 410 -14.00 -4.53 -1.09
N MET A 411 -13.37 -5.25 -0.18
CA MET A 411 -11.99 -5.73 -0.34
C MET A 411 -12.03 -7.12 -0.98
N VAL A 412 -11.18 -7.32 -1.97
CA VAL A 412 -11.07 -8.58 -2.70
C VAL A 412 -9.69 -9.19 -2.45
N ILE A 413 -9.65 -10.44 -2.02
CA ILE A 413 -8.43 -11.20 -1.80
C ILE A 413 -8.43 -12.40 -2.74
N ALA A 414 -7.34 -12.62 -3.46
CA ALA A 414 -7.09 -13.83 -4.23
C ALA A 414 -6.07 -14.70 -3.50
N GLY A 415 -6.34 -15.98 -3.33
CA GLY A 415 -5.43 -16.84 -2.58
C GLY A 415 -5.85 -18.31 -2.52
N GLU A 416 -5.09 -19.07 -1.76
CA GLU A 416 -5.36 -20.47 -1.46
C GLU A 416 -6.56 -20.59 -0.54
N ARG A 417 -7.65 -21.19 -1.02
CA ARG A 417 -8.91 -21.31 -0.29
C ARG A 417 -8.73 -21.90 1.11
N GLY A 418 -7.84 -22.88 1.26
CA GLY A 418 -7.54 -23.52 2.55
C GLY A 418 -6.92 -22.57 3.58
N ARG A 419 -6.34 -21.43 3.12
CA ARG A 419 -5.68 -20.42 3.96
C ARG A 419 -6.53 -19.17 4.21
N PHE A 420 -7.77 -19.09 3.74
CA PHE A 420 -8.58 -17.86 3.88
C PHE A 420 -8.82 -17.46 5.33
N GLN A 421 -8.99 -18.41 6.25
CA GLN A 421 -9.12 -18.10 7.68
C GLN A 421 -7.83 -17.53 8.27
N GLU A 422 -6.67 -18.04 7.85
CA GLU A 422 -5.37 -17.52 8.23
C GLU A 422 -5.17 -16.10 7.67
N ILE A 423 -5.44 -15.88 6.38
CA ILE A 423 -5.37 -14.57 5.74
C ILE A 423 -6.28 -13.58 6.47
N HIS A 424 -7.54 -13.95 6.71
CA HIS A 424 -8.49 -13.09 7.40
C HIS A 424 -8.03 -12.75 8.83
N SER A 425 -7.52 -13.73 9.59
CA SER A 425 -7.03 -13.49 10.94
C SER A 425 -5.83 -12.53 10.99
N ARG A 426 -4.99 -12.53 9.95
CA ARG A 426 -3.84 -11.62 9.82
C ARG A 426 -4.23 -10.18 9.46
N LEU A 427 -5.41 -9.97 8.88
CA LEU A 427 -5.94 -8.63 8.62
C LEU A 427 -6.38 -7.93 9.92
N HIS A 428 -6.55 -8.69 10.99
CA HIS A 428 -6.77 -8.15 12.32
C HIS A 428 -5.42 -7.88 12.98
N ILE A 429 -5.25 -6.67 13.50
CA ILE A 429 -4.04 -6.28 14.19
C ILE A 429 -3.88 -7.15 15.43
N GLN A 430 -2.91 -8.05 15.40
CA GLN A 430 -2.54 -8.87 16.56
C GLN A 430 -1.30 -8.28 17.23
N PRO A 431 -1.17 -8.40 18.56
CA PRO A 431 0.07 -8.05 19.23
C PRO A 431 1.21 -8.87 18.63
N ALA A 432 2.32 -8.22 18.32
CA ALA A 432 3.56 -8.94 18.03
C ALA A 432 3.85 -9.92 19.17
N PRO A 433 4.31 -11.16 18.90
CA PRO A 433 4.75 -12.05 19.95
C PRO A 433 5.78 -11.27 20.78
N LYS A 434 5.57 -11.27 22.11
CA LYS A 434 6.51 -10.65 23.05
C LYS A 434 7.89 -11.23 22.76
N ALA A 435 8.80 -10.41 22.25
CA ALA A 435 10.22 -10.67 22.44
C ALA A 435 10.42 -10.65 23.98
N GLU A 436 10.78 -11.78 24.54
CA GLU A 436 11.14 -11.85 25.95
C GLU A 436 12.34 -10.92 26.15
N HIS A 437 12.10 -9.80 26.79
CA HIS A 437 13.15 -8.88 27.19
C HIS A 437 14.01 -9.58 28.25
N THR A 438 15.08 -10.20 27.79
CA THR A 438 16.12 -10.67 28.70
C THR A 438 16.96 -9.46 29.13
N SER A 439 17.06 -9.32 30.43
CA SER A 439 17.75 -8.28 31.19
C SER A 439 19.12 -7.91 30.63
N VAL A 440 19.41 -6.61 30.64
CA VAL A 440 20.74 -6.04 30.41
C VAL A 440 21.78 -6.74 31.28
N ILE A 441 22.61 -7.56 30.67
CA ILE A 441 23.81 -8.13 31.29
C ILE A 441 25.01 -7.28 30.86
N THR A 442 25.70 -6.73 31.84
CA THR A 442 26.93 -5.96 31.73
C THR A 442 28.03 -6.70 30.97
N ALA A 443 28.84 -5.94 30.23
CA ALA A 443 29.93 -6.39 29.39
C ALA A 443 30.94 -7.31 30.11
N GLY A 444 31.15 -8.52 29.54
CA GLY A 444 32.21 -9.45 29.96
C GLY A 444 33.24 -9.68 28.83
N PRO A 445 34.44 -10.14 29.14
CA PRO A 445 35.55 -10.34 28.19
C PRO A 445 35.26 -11.52 27.24
N GLY A 446 34.83 -11.22 26.03
CA GLY A 446 34.48 -12.16 24.95
C GLY A 446 33.87 -11.43 23.74
N GLN A 447 33.75 -10.10 23.83
CA GLN A 447 33.02 -9.27 22.87
C GLN A 447 33.69 -9.14 21.50
N GLU A 448 35.03 -9.10 21.42
CA GLU A 448 35.73 -8.91 20.13
C GLU A 448 35.59 -10.13 19.22
N GLY A 449 35.64 -11.34 19.77
CA GLY A 449 35.48 -12.57 18.99
C GLY A 449 34.05 -12.75 18.44
N LEU A 450 33.01 -12.32 19.18
CA LEU A 450 31.63 -12.39 18.73
C LEU A 450 31.35 -11.32 17.66
N ARG A 451 31.91 -10.10 17.84
CA ARG A 451 31.77 -9.01 16.86
C ARG A 451 32.37 -9.41 15.50
N GLY A 452 33.60 -9.96 15.48
CA GLY A 452 34.23 -10.41 14.24
C GLY A 452 33.39 -11.46 13.50
N LYS A 453 32.91 -12.51 14.23
CA LYS A 453 32.04 -13.53 13.66
C LYS A 453 30.73 -12.97 13.11
N ALA A 454 30.13 -11.99 13.81
CA ALA A 454 28.90 -11.33 13.38
C ALA A 454 29.13 -10.49 12.11
N THR A 455 30.23 -9.74 12.06
CA THR A 455 30.64 -8.98 10.87
C THR A 455 30.82 -9.90 9.66
N ASP A 456 31.52 -11.01 9.82
CA ASP A 456 31.72 -11.99 8.76
C ASP A 456 30.40 -12.66 8.30
N TYR A 457 29.49 -12.91 9.24
CA TYR A 457 28.18 -13.46 8.92
C TYR A 457 27.35 -12.47 8.07
N ILE A 458 27.30 -11.21 8.48
CA ILE A 458 26.57 -10.15 7.76
C ILE A 458 27.20 -9.95 6.37
N LYS A 459 28.52 -9.90 6.25
CA LYS A 459 29.20 -9.80 4.94
C LYS A 459 28.85 -10.97 4.01
N ARG A 460 28.74 -12.19 4.52
CA ARG A 460 28.30 -13.36 3.73
C ARG A 460 26.85 -13.23 3.27
N LEU A 461 25.94 -12.77 4.10
CA LEU A 461 24.55 -12.51 3.70
C LEU A 461 24.48 -11.45 2.60
N LEU A 462 25.19 -10.34 2.78
CA LEU A 462 25.27 -9.27 1.79
C LEU A 462 25.88 -9.76 0.46
N SER A 463 26.91 -10.61 0.53
CA SER A 463 27.60 -11.13 -0.66
C SER A 463 26.65 -11.90 -1.60
N VAL A 464 25.70 -12.63 -1.05
CA VAL A 464 24.69 -13.38 -1.83
C VAL A 464 23.76 -12.44 -2.58
N VAL A 465 23.29 -11.38 -1.94
CA VAL A 465 22.30 -10.44 -2.51
C VAL A 465 22.98 -9.44 -3.45
N LEU A 466 24.14 -8.91 -3.04
CA LEU A 466 24.92 -7.95 -3.85
C LEU A 466 25.67 -8.62 -5.01
N LYS A 467 25.76 -9.96 -5.01
CA LYS A 467 26.55 -10.75 -5.97
C LYS A 467 28.03 -10.32 -6.00
N LEU A 468 28.55 -9.93 -4.83
CA LEU A 468 29.94 -9.53 -4.61
C LEU A 468 30.62 -10.50 -3.65
N PRO A 469 31.91 -10.82 -3.81
CA PRO A 469 32.66 -11.56 -2.81
C PRO A 469 32.65 -10.87 -1.44
N ALA A 470 32.53 -11.64 -0.35
CA ALA A 470 32.40 -11.07 0.99
C ALA A 470 33.64 -10.28 1.45
N ASP A 471 34.82 -10.59 0.89
CA ASP A 471 36.09 -9.90 1.11
C ASP A 471 36.18 -8.53 0.41
N GLN A 472 35.32 -8.29 -0.61
CA GLN A 472 35.20 -6.99 -1.28
C GLN A 472 34.19 -6.07 -0.61
N ILE A 473 33.47 -6.53 0.42
CA ILE A 473 32.54 -5.73 1.19
C ILE A 473 33.30 -5.14 2.38
N GLU A 474 33.58 -3.85 2.36
CA GLU A 474 34.22 -3.13 3.46
C GLU A 474 33.24 -2.98 4.62
N ALA A 475 33.75 -3.01 5.86
CA ALA A 475 32.88 -2.99 7.04
C ALA A 475 32.30 -1.59 7.34
N ASP A 476 33.00 -0.56 6.93
CA ASP A 476 32.70 0.87 7.15
C ASP A 476 32.14 1.58 5.90
N ALA A 477 32.08 0.90 4.75
CA ALA A 477 31.50 1.49 3.54
C ALA A 477 29.98 1.51 3.58
N ASP A 478 29.38 2.61 3.10
CA ASP A 478 27.91 2.76 2.99
C ASP A 478 27.35 1.76 1.96
N PHE A 479 26.30 1.03 2.33
CA PHE A 479 25.64 0.04 1.46
C PHE A 479 25.20 0.60 0.11
N MET A 480 24.90 1.91 0.04
CA MET A 480 24.53 2.56 -1.21
C MET A 480 25.68 2.61 -2.23
N THR A 481 26.93 2.53 -1.78
CA THR A 481 28.11 2.46 -2.68
C THR A 481 28.15 1.16 -3.46
N TYR A 482 27.52 0.10 -2.93
CA TYR A 482 27.39 -1.20 -3.59
C TYR A 482 26.11 -1.32 -4.45
N GLY A 483 25.37 -0.21 -4.64
CA GLY A 483 24.15 -0.19 -5.44
C GLY A 483 22.95 -0.86 -4.78
N MET A 484 22.91 -0.91 -3.44
CA MET A 484 21.79 -1.49 -2.70
C MET A 484 20.51 -0.69 -2.95
N ASP A 485 19.52 -1.33 -3.54
CA ASP A 485 18.19 -0.77 -3.78
C ASP A 485 17.14 -1.26 -2.75
N SER A 486 15.93 -0.72 -2.83
CA SER A 486 14.83 -1.06 -1.91
C SER A 486 14.42 -2.54 -1.98
N VAL A 487 14.56 -3.19 -3.13
CA VAL A 487 14.22 -4.61 -3.31
C VAL A 487 15.25 -5.49 -2.60
N MET A 488 16.54 -5.15 -2.75
CA MET A 488 17.63 -5.83 -2.05
C MET A 488 17.49 -5.70 -0.53
N VAL A 489 17.13 -4.50 -0.05
CA VAL A 489 16.87 -4.24 1.38
C VAL A 489 15.76 -5.14 1.90
N LEU A 490 14.64 -5.25 1.18
CA LEU A 490 13.53 -6.12 1.58
C LEU A 490 13.94 -7.60 1.63
N LYS A 491 14.66 -8.09 0.61
CA LYS A 491 15.17 -9.48 0.57
C LYS A 491 16.11 -9.78 1.75
N LEU A 492 17.04 -8.88 2.03
CA LEU A 492 17.98 -9.02 3.16
C LEU A 492 17.26 -8.98 4.50
N THR A 493 16.35 -8.02 4.68
CA THR A 493 15.57 -7.92 5.92
C THR A 493 14.76 -9.20 6.15
N GLN A 494 14.10 -9.72 5.13
CA GLN A 494 13.31 -10.94 5.22
C GLN A 494 14.18 -12.18 5.56
N GLN A 495 15.39 -12.29 4.99
CA GLN A 495 16.32 -13.36 5.37
C GLN A 495 16.75 -13.26 6.83
N LEU A 496 17.01 -12.04 7.31
CA LEU A 496 17.37 -11.80 8.70
C LEU A 496 16.20 -12.07 9.65
N GLU A 497 14.97 -11.73 9.26
CA GLU A 497 13.76 -12.00 10.06
C GLU A 497 13.53 -13.48 10.35
N GLY A 498 13.99 -14.37 9.47
CA GLY A 498 13.96 -15.81 9.70
C GLY A 498 14.79 -16.27 10.91
N PHE A 499 15.75 -15.47 11.36
CA PHE A 499 16.64 -15.76 12.48
C PHE A 499 16.42 -14.84 13.69
N PHE A 500 16.07 -13.59 13.45
CA PHE A 500 16.03 -12.53 14.46
C PHE A 500 14.61 -12.07 14.83
N GLY A 501 13.58 -12.62 14.19
CA GLY A 501 12.19 -12.16 14.35
C GLY A 501 11.92 -10.90 13.52
N SER A 502 10.82 -10.19 13.80
CA SER A 502 10.41 -9.00 13.05
C SER A 502 11.43 -7.88 13.17
N LEU A 503 11.91 -7.35 12.04
CA LEU A 503 12.90 -6.28 11.93
C LEU A 503 12.33 -5.08 11.19
N PRO A 504 12.79 -3.85 11.50
CA PRO A 504 12.46 -2.67 10.71
C PRO A 504 12.86 -2.87 9.24
N LYS A 505 11.93 -2.63 8.30
CA LYS A 505 12.26 -2.66 6.87
C LYS A 505 13.18 -1.50 6.47
N THR A 506 13.29 -0.51 7.35
CA THR A 506 14.21 0.62 7.25
C THR A 506 15.62 0.34 7.78
N LEU A 507 15.85 -0.88 8.34
CA LEU A 507 17.08 -1.26 9.06
C LEU A 507 18.37 -0.87 8.30
N PHE A 508 18.45 -1.18 7.01
CA PHE A 508 19.63 -0.88 6.17
C PHE A 508 19.74 0.61 5.77
N PHE A 509 18.73 1.42 6.04
CA PHE A 509 18.79 2.87 5.86
C PHE A 509 19.15 3.59 7.16
N GLU A 510 18.85 2.98 8.31
CA GLU A 510 19.20 3.47 9.64
C GLU A 510 20.65 3.11 10.00
N TYR A 511 21.06 1.87 9.68
CA TYR A 511 22.42 1.35 9.85
C TYR A 511 23.04 1.11 8.47
N LYS A 512 23.87 2.06 8.04
CA LYS A 512 24.30 2.18 6.64
C LYS A 512 25.55 1.36 6.31
N THR A 513 26.24 0.85 7.32
CA THR A 513 27.48 0.07 7.17
C THR A 513 27.36 -1.28 7.85
N VAL A 514 28.22 -2.23 7.47
CA VAL A 514 28.28 -3.54 8.13
C VAL A 514 28.61 -3.39 9.62
N ASP A 515 29.47 -2.45 9.98
CA ASP A 515 29.87 -2.20 11.37
C ASP A 515 28.71 -1.68 12.23
N GLU A 516 27.93 -0.73 11.70
CA GLU A 516 26.74 -0.21 12.36
C GLU A 516 25.68 -1.30 12.52
N LEU A 517 25.43 -2.07 11.47
CA LEU A 517 24.47 -3.17 11.47
C LEU A 517 24.90 -4.28 12.45
N THR A 518 26.19 -4.61 12.49
CA THR A 518 26.75 -5.56 13.47
C THR A 518 26.53 -5.03 14.91
N GLY A 519 26.75 -3.74 15.14
CA GLY A 519 26.48 -3.08 16.41
C GLY A 519 25.03 -3.22 16.85
N TYR A 520 24.08 -2.99 15.92
CA TYR A 520 22.65 -3.17 16.15
C TYR A 520 22.31 -4.60 16.61
N PHE A 521 22.75 -5.63 15.89
CA PHE A 521 22.45 -7.02 16.25
C PHE A 521 23.11 -7.45 17.56
N LEU A 522 24.32 -6.98 17.86
CA LEU A 522 24.99 -7.24 19.15
C LEU A 522 24.24 -6.59 20.33
N GLN A 523 23.62 -5.44 20.11
CA GLN A 523 22.90 -4.69 21.14
C GLN A 523 21.47 -5.22 21.36
N HIS A 524 20.75 -5.54 20.27
CA HIS A 524 19.32 -5.83 20.32
C HIS A 524 18.95 -7.31 20.14
N HIS A 525 19.82 -8.12 19.51
CA HIS A 525 19.54 -9.51 19.16
C HIS A 525 20.67 -10.47 19.53
N ARG A 526 21.38 -10.17 20.63
CA ARG A 526 22.60 -10.88 21.00
C ARG A 526 22.43 -12.39 21.16
N GLU A 527 21.34 -12.83 21.79
CA GLU A 527 21.08 -14.27 22.03
C GLU A 527 20.81 -15.01 20.72
N ALA A 528 19.94 -14.44 19.86
CA ALA A 528 19.66 -14.98 18.53
C ALA A 528 20.92 -15.03 17.68
N LEU A 529 21.74 -13.98 17.72
CA LEU A 529 23.02 -13.90 17.03
C LEU A 529 24.00 -14.97 17.51
N THR A 530 24.10 -15.20 18.82
CA THR A 530 24.96 -16.24 19.41
C THR A 530 24.52 -17.63 18.99
N LYS A 531 23.20 -17.87 18.92
CA LYS A 531 22.62 -19.13 18.45
C LYS A 531 22.95 -19.38 16.99
N VAL A 532 22.72 -18.39 16.12
CA VAL A 532 23.00 -18.46 14.68
C VAL A 532 24.50 -18.70 14.41
N LEU A 533 25.39 -18.06 15.18
CA LEU A 533 26.85 -18.22 15.04
C LEU A 533 27.38 -19.50 15.70
N GLY A 534 26.65 -20.07 16.67
CA GLY A 534 27.00 -21.32 17.35
C GLY A 534 26.59 -22.58 16.58
N ASP A 535 25.49 -22.56 15.85
CA ASP A 535 24.97 -23.66 15.03
C ASP A 535 25.65 -23.74 13.63
N SER A 536 26.51 -22.80 13.28
CA SER A 536 27.15 -22.74 11.96
C SER A 536 28.35 -23.65 11.86
N GLN A 537 28.14 -24.98 11.76
CA GLN A 537 28.96 -25.81 10.88
C GLN A 537 28.44 -25.64 9.45
N PRO A 538 29.29 -25.30 8.47
CA PRO A 538 28.85 -25.10 7.10
C PRO A 538 28.34 -26.41 6.52
N ALA A 539 27.08 -26.48 6.15
CA ALA A 539 26.59 -27.51 5.25
C ALA A 539 27.37 -27.39 3.92
N PRO A 540 27.90 -28.48 3.36
CA PRO A 540 28.63 -28.39 2.11
C PRO A 540 27.71 -27.95 0.99
N VAL A 541 28.03 -26.83 0.36
CA VAL A 541 27.40 -26.36 -0.87
C VAL A 541 27.64 -27.47 -1.91
N SER A 542 26.56 -28.14 -2.29
CA SER A 542 26.58 -29.08 -3.41
C SER A 542 26.88 -28.32 -4.69
N GLN A 543 28.11 -28.48 -5.18
CA GLN A 543 28.50 -28.04 -6.51
C GLN A 543 27.66 -28.80 -7.54
N PRO A 544 27.19 -28.19 -8.61
CA PRO A 544 26.56 -28.92 -9.69
C PRO A 544 27.60 -29.81 -10.37
N VAL A 545 27.30 -31.08 -10.40
CA VAL A 545 28.11 -32.14 -11.05
C VAL A 545 28.23 -31.79 -12.53
N GLY A 546 29.42 -31.37 -12.93
CA GLY A 546 29.76 -31.17 -14.32
C GLY A 546 29.96 -32.53 -15.00
N THR A 547 29.14 -32.87 -15.95
CA THR A 547 29.35 -33.96 -16.89
C THR A 547 30.45 -33.59 -17.88
N GLU A 548 31.63 -34.14 -17.67
CA GLU A 548 32.69 -34.18 -18.71
C GLU A 548 32.17 -34.94 -19.94
N LYS A 549 32.20 -34.29 -21.09
CA LYS A 549 32.35 -34.96 -22.38
C LYS A 549 33.51 -34.35 -23.14
N ARG A 550 34.60 -35.16 -23.15
CA ARG A 550 35.72 -34.99 -24.07
C ARG A 550 35.23 -35.03 -25.50
N HIS A 551 35.60 -34.06 -26.32
CA HIS A 551 36.00 -34.31 -27.71
C HIS A 551 36.98 -33.25 -28.23
N LYS A 552 37.92 -33.76 -29.02
CA LYS A 552 39.16 -33.24 -29.54
C LYS A 552 39.05 -32.13 -30.59
N HIS A 553 40.04 -31.24 -30.54
CA HIS A 553 40.72 -30.55 -31.66
C HIS A 553 39.95 -30.08 -32.91
N SER A 554 39.98 -28.80 -33.19
CA SER A 554 40.66 -28.32 -34.40
C SER A 554 40.95 -26.79 -34.34
N ARG A 555 42.05 -26.47 -35.02
CA ARG A 555 42.73 -25.18 -35.07
C ARG A 555 42.10 -24.18 -36.02
N ARG A 556 42.36 -22.88 -35.74
CA ARG A 556 42.49 -21.71 -36.66
C ARG A 556 41.24 -21.04 -37.19
N ARG A 557 41.01 -19.76 -36.86
CA ARG A 557 41.43 -18.60 -37.68
C ARG A 557 41.01 -17.28 -36.99
N ARG A 558 42.01 -16.40 -36.92
CA ARG A 558 41.92 -14.97 -36.65
C ARG A 558 41.13 -14.28 -37.77
N LYS A 559 40.11 -13.43 -37.41
CA LYS A 559 39.75 -12.30 -38.27
C LYS A 559 39.18 -11.14 -37.43
N GLU A 560 39.73 -10.06 -37.64
CA GLU A 560 39.68 -8.66 -37.44
C GLU A 560 38.36 -7.98 -37.00
N PHE A 561 38.57 -6.99 -36.18
CA PHE A 561 37.71 -5.88 -35.78
C PHE A 561 36.83 -5.30 -36.88
N ARG A 562 35.51 -5.13 -36.54
CA ARG A 562 34.71 -4.05 -37.09
C ARG A 562 33.93 -3.37 -35.98
N LYS A 563 34.05 -2.04 -35.95
CA LYS A 563 33.40 -1.09 -35.05
C LYS A 563 31.87 -1.22 -35.12
N ALA A 564 31.22 -1.28 -33.93
CA ALA A 564 29.79 -1.13 -33.79
C ALA A 564 29.40 0.37 -33.69
N PRO A 565 28.21 0.75 -34.17
CA PRO A 565 27.70 2.11 -34.00
C PRO A 565 27.11 2.31 -32.62
N SER A 566 27.30 3.50 -32.07
CA SER A 566 26.76 3.98 -30.81
C SER A 566 25.24 4.09 -30.86
N PHE A 567 24.54 3.36 -30.03
CA PHE A 567 23.13 3.60 -29.71
C PHE A 567 23.04 4.35 -28.40
N SER A 568 22.34 5.47 -28.42
CA SER A 568 21.94 6.26 -27.26
C SER A 568 20.92 5.47 -26.43
N SER A 569 21.28 5.16 -25.19
CA SER A 569 20.41 4.52 -24.23
C SER A 569 19.43 5.52 -23.63
N SER A 570 18.16 5.46 -24.04
CA SER A 570 17.05 5.95 -23.22
C SER A 570 16.69 4.85 -22.24
N SER A 571 17.13 4.96 -21.00
CA SER A 571 16.75 4.04 -19.92
C SER A 571 15.36 4.38 -19.42
N SER A 572 14.34 3.70 -19.93
CA SER A 572 13.08 3.55 -19.19
C SER A 572 13.26 2.40 -18.19
N THR A 573 13.45 2.74 -16.93
CA THR A 573 13.36 1.76 -15.84
C THR A 573 11.92 1.25 -15.74
N PRO A 574 11.68 -0.07 -15.69
CA PRO A 574 10.34 -0.59 -15.44
C PRO A 574 9.92 -0.27 -13.99
N ASP A 575 8.73 0.26 -13.82
CA ASP A 575 8.11 0.46 -12.51
C ASP A 575 7.85 -0.91 -11.87
N ILE A 576 8.57 -1.22 -10.79
CA ILE A 576 8.42 -2.48 -10.04
C ILE A 576 7.50 -2.22 -8.87
N ALA A 577 6.35 -2.90 -8.83
CA ALA A 577 5.45 -2.87 -7.67
C ALA A 577 6.03 -3.71 -6.52
N ILE A 578 6.30 -3.08 -5.38
CA ILE A 578 6.70 -3.78 -4.17
C ILE A 578 5.43 -4.16 -3.40
N VAL A 579 5.03 -5.42 -3.47
CA VAL A 579 3.93 -5.94 -2.64
C VAL A 579 4.53 -6.52 -1.37
N GLY A 580 4.71 -5.67 -0.36
CA GLY A 580 5.21 -6.07 0.94
C GLY A 580 4.06 -6.38 1.90
N LEU A 581 3.52 -7.59 1.86
CA LEU A 581 2.81 -8.11 3.02
C LEU A 581 3.84 -8.74 3.95
N ALA A 582 4.10 -8.06 5.07
CA ALA A 582 4.95 -8.59 6.12
C ALA A 582 4.30 -9.88 6.66
N GLY A 583 4.72 -11.01 6.11
CA GLY A 583 4.50 -12.30 6.72
C GLY A 583 5.46 -12.45 7.90
N ARG A 584 4.94 -12.93 9.02
CA ARG A 584 5.74 -13.40 10.14
C ARG A 584 6.52 -14.65 9.76
#